data_cc7e3b48f61c3d295da0e855066b2200
#
_entry.id   cc7e3b48f61c3d295da0e855066b2200
#
_cell.length_a   1.000
_cell.length_b   1.000
_cell.length_c   1.000
_cell.angle_alpha   90.00
_cell.angle_beta   90.00
_cell.angle_gamma   90.00
#
_symmetry.space_group_name_H-M   'P 1'
#
loop_
_entity.id
_entity.type
_entity.pdbx_description
1 polymer ?
#
loop_
_entity_poly.entity_id
_entity_poly.type
_entity_poly.pdbx_seq_one_letter_code
_entity_poly.pdbx_strand_id
1 'polypeptide(L)'
;MILAVETSCDDTCAAVMTRDGEIRSNVISSQGVHDRFGGVVPEIASRHHLERIDDVVADALASADVDLSDVELVAVTRGPGLVAALLVGFACAKATAAALELPLAPVDHLHGQLGFYKGRIQIR
;
A
#
# COMPACT_ATOMS: atom_id res chain seq x y z
N MET A 1 2.70 -9.84 -11.97
CA MET A 1 1.86 -9.30 -10.87
C MET A 1 2.34 -7.93 -10.45
N ILE A 2 1.44 -7.09 -9.96
CA ILE A 2 1.73 -5.77 -9.40
C ILE A 2 1.48 -5.84 -7.90
N LEU A 3 2.49 -5.45 -7.10
CA LEU A 3 2.35 -5.27 -5.66
C LEU A 3 2.11 -3.77 -5.39
N ALA A 4 1.02 -3.43 -4.73
CA ALA A 4 0.68 -2.06 -4.35
C ALA A 4 0.73 -1.87 -2.84
N VAL A 5 1.27 -0.74 -2.37
CA VAL A 5 1.41 -0.39 -0.95
C VAL A 5 0.82 1.00 -0.71
N GLU A 6 0.04 1.14 0.37
CA GLU A 6 -0.61 2.39 0.77
C GLU A 6 -0.45 2.60 2.28
N THR A 7 0.13 3.72 2.69
CA THR A 7 0.32 4.12 4.09
C THR A 7 0.12 5.62 4.29
N SER A 8 -0.76 6.25 3.53
CA SER A 8 -0.89 7.73 3.52
C SER A 8 -1.50 8.34 4.78
N CYS A 9 -2.24 7.58 5.56
CA CYS A 9 -2.89 8.07 6.79
C CYS A 9 -2.73 7.06 7.94
N ASP A 10 -3.77 6.32 8.31
CA ASP A 10 -3.79 5.43 9.47
C ASP A 10 -3.99 3.95 9.12
N ASP A 11 -4.32 3.63 7.88
CA ASP A 11 -4.41 2.26 7.41
C ASP A 11 -3.11 1.83 6.74
N THR A 12 -2.62 0.64 7.09
CA THR A 12 -1.51 -0.03 6.38
C THR A 12 -2.12 -1.01 5.40
N CYS A 13 -1.93 -0.80 4.11
CA CYS A 13 -2.57 -1.61 3.09
C CYS A 13 -1.55 -2.16 2.10
N ALA A 14 -1.78 -3.39 1.66
CA ALA A 14 -1.10 -3.97 0.50
C ALA A 14 -2.09 -4.76 -0.35
N ALA A 15 -1.92 -4.71 -1.65
CA ALA A 15 -2.74 -5.43 -2.61
C ALA A 15 -1.86 -6.06 -3.70
N VAL A 16 -2.31 -7.18 -4.22
CA VAL A 16 -1.73 -7.82 -5.39
C VAL A 16 -2.75 -7.83 -6.51
N MET A 17 -2.34 -7.38 -7.68
CA MET A 17 -3.21 -7.34 -8.85
C MET A 17 -2.48 -7.77 -10.12
N THR A 18 -3.24 -8.20 -11.11
CA THR A 18 -2.73 -8.50 -12.44
C THR A 18 -2.56 -7.21 -13.28
N ARG A 19 -1.87 -7.30 -14.41
CA ARG A 19 -1.70 -6.16 -15.33
C ARG A 19 -3.01 -5.65 -15.94
N ASP A 20 -3.97 -6.54 -16.13
CA ASP A 20 -5.30 -6.24 -16.68
C ASP A 20 -6.30 -5.76 -15.63
N GLY A 21 -5.84 -5.61 -14.37
CA GLY A 21 -6.60 -4.95 -13.30
C GLY A 21 -7.42 -5.89 -12.41
N GLU A 22 -7.22 -7.21 -12.51
CA GLU A 22 -7.84 -8.15 -11.57
C GLU A 22 -7.16 -8.06 -10.21
N ILE A 23 -7.91 -7.78 -9.15
CA ILE A 23 -7.40 -7.78 -7.78
C ILE A 23 -7.37 -9.21 -7.26
N ARG A 24 -6.17 -9.70 -6.94
CA ARG A 24 -5.93 -11.03 -6.39
C ARG A 24 -5.99 -11.04 -4.86
N SER A 25 -5.56 -9.96 -4.24
CA SER A 25 -5.67 -9.76 -2.79
C SER A 25 -5.73 -8.27 -2.45
N ASN A 26 -6.34 -7.96 -1.30
CA ASN A 26 -6.35 -6.62 -0.73
C ASN A 26 -6.40 -6.76 0.80
N VAL A 27 -5.29 -6.46 1.45
CA VAL A 27 -5.13 -6.57 2.90
C VAL A 27 -5.08 -5.18 3.51
N ILE A 28 -5.91 -4.94 4.51
CA ILE A 28 -6.03 -3.65 5.20
C ILE A 28 -5.85 -3.90 6.69
N SER A 29 -4.88 -3.21 7.30
CA SER A 29 -4.66 -3.20 8.76
C SER A 29 -4.96 -1.80 9.28
N SER A 30 -6.12 -1.63 9.91
CA SER A 30 -6.58 -0.35 10.46
C SER A 30 -6.07 -0.13 11.89
N GLN A 31 -5.83 1.14 12.22
CA GLN A 31 -5.31 1.56 13.52
C GLN A 31 -6.44 2.09 14.41
N GLY A 32 -7.03 1.23 15.25
CA GLY A 32 -8.09 1.63 16.20
C GLY A 32 -7.62 2.53 17.36
N VAL A 33 -6.29 2.64 17.58
CA VAL A 33 -5.71 3.42 18.69
C VAL A 33 -6.05 4.91 18.63
N HIS A 34 -6.28 5.45 17.43
CA HIS A 34 -6.58 6.87 17.23
C HIS A 34 -7.93 7.31 17.80
N ASP A 35 -8.87 6.40 18.00
CA ASP A 35 -10.18 6.69 18.59
C ASP A 35 -10.07 7.27 20.00
N ARG A 36 -9.01 6.91 20.74
CA ARG A 36 -8.72 7.42 22.08
C ARG A 36 -8.35 8.92 22.09
N PHE A 37 -7.90 9.43 20.94
CA PHE A 37 -7.41 10.81 20.81
C PHE A 37 -8.37 11.70 19.99
N GLY A 38 -9.50 11.18 19.55
CA GLY A 38 -10.49 11.91 18.76
C GLY A 38 -10.05 12.21 17.32
N GLY A 39 -8.98 11.58 16.84
CA GLY A 39 -8.45 11.73 15.50
C GLY A 39 -7.08 11.10 15.32
N VAL A 40 -6.56 11.13 14.09
CA VAL A 40 -5.27 10.52 13.76
C VAL A 40 -4.12 11.28 14.40
N VAL A 41 -3.25 10.54 15.11
CA VAL A 41 -1.99 11.06 15.68
C VAL A 41 -0.85 10.64 14.76
N PRO A 42 -0.20 11.56 14.02
CA PRO A 42 0.77 11.23 12.96
C PRO A 42 1.95 10.38 13.43
N GLU A 43 2.50 10.64 14.61
CA GLU A 43 3.61 9.86 15.15
C GLU A 43 3.20 8.42 15.47
N ILE A 44 2.01 8.22 16.05
CA ILE A 44 1.46 6.90 16.34
C ILE A 44 1.19 6.17 15.02
N ALA A 45 0.62 6.85 14.03
CA ALA A 45 0.35 6.28 12.72
C ALA A 45 1.63 5.75 12.06
N SER A 46 2.69 6.54 12.02
CA SER A 46 3.96 6.12 11.40
C SER A 46 4.59 4.91 12.09
N ARG A 47 4.54 4.83 13.41
CA ARG A 47 5.04 3.66 14.16
C ARG A 47 4.23 2.39 13.86
N HIS A 48 2.91 2.49 13.81
CA HIS A 48 2.04 1.37 13.46
C HIS A 48 2.29 0.87 12.05
N HIS A 49 2.50 1.76 11.07
CA HIS A 49 2.88 1.36 9.71
C HIS A 49 4.18 0.57 9.73
N LEU A 50 5.18 1.06 10.45
CA LEU A 50 6.49 0.40 10.53
C LEU A 50 6.39 -1.00 11.15
N GLU A 51 5.56 -1.18 12.17
CA GLU A 51 5.33 -2.47 12.82
C GLU A 51 4.53 -3.46 11.97
N ARG A 52 3.65 -2.96 11.11
CA ARG A 52 2.69 -3.79 10.37
C ARG A 52 3.03 -4.05 8.91
N ILE A 53 3.87 -3.22 8.30
CA ILE A 53 4.04 -3.23 6.85
C ILE A 53 4.55 -4.56 6.30
N ASP A 54 5.49 -5.19 6.98
CA ASP A 54 6.06 -6.46 6.54
C ASP A 54 5.01 -7.58 6.58
N ASP A 55 4.23 -7.66 7.66
CA ASP A 55 3.15 -8.64 7.80
C ASP A 55 2.06 -8.42 6.75
N VAL A 56 1.65 -7.16 6.55
CA VAL A 56 0.60 -6.81 5.58
C VAL A 56 1.01 -7.14 4.15
N VAL A 57 2.26 -6.88 3.79
CA VAL A 57 2.80 -7.27 2.47
C VAL A 57 2.86 -8.78 2.34
N ALA A 58 3.36 -9.49 3.36
CA ALA A 58 3.42 -10.95 3.35
C ALA A 58 2.03 -11.58 3.23
N ASP A 59 1.06 -11.07 3.98
CA ASP A 59 -0.33 -11.52 3.94
C ASP A 59 -0.98 -11.28 2.56
N ALA A 60 -0.68 -10.14 1.93
CA ALA A 60 -1.19 -9.83 0.60
C ALA A 60 -0.65 -10.82 -0.46
N LEU A 61 0.63 -11.13 -0.41
CA LEU A 61 1.25 -12.12 -1.31
C LEU A 61 0.69 -13.52 -1.06
N ALA A 62 0.61 -13.95 0.20
CA ALA A 62 0.07 -15.26 0.57
C ALA A 62 -1.40 -15.41 0.16
N SER A 63 -2.23 -14.40 0.38
CA SER A 63 -3.65 -14.40 0.01
C SER A 63 -3.87 -14.46 -1.50
N ALA A 64 -2.92 -13.93 -2.27
CA ALA A 64 -2.93 -13.99 -3.73
C ALA A 64 -2.33 -15.28 -4.29
N ASP A 65 -1.74 -16.12 -3.45
CA ASP A 65 -0.93 -17.30 -3.84
C ASP A 65 0.20 -16.91 -4.82
N VAL A 66 0.95 -15.86 -4.45
CA VAL A 66 1.99 -15.22 -5.26
C VAL A 66 3.26 -15.07 -4.42
N ASP A 67 4.41 -15.40 -5.01
CA ASP A 67 5.72 -15.09 -4.43
C ASP A 67 6.24 -13.72 -4.87
N LEU A 68 7.18 -13.15 -4.12
CA LEU A 68 7.84 -11.91 -4.53
C LEU A 68 8.51 -12.01 -5.90
N SER A 69 8.97 -13.19 -6.30
CA SER A 69 9.55 -13.44 -7.63
C SER A 69 8.55 -13.31 -8.78
N ASP A 70 7.25 -13.35 -8.50
CA ASP A 70 6.18 -13.17 -9.50
C ASP A 70 5.81 -11.70 -9.70
N VAL A 71 6.31 -10.82 -8.81
CA VAL A 71 6.07 -9.38 -8.89
C VAL A 71 6.95 -8.77 -10.00
N GLU A 72 6.36 -7.96 -10.84
CA GLU A 72 7.03 -7.29 -11.97
C GLU A 72 6.98 -5.75 -11.88
N LEU A 73 6.16 -5.22 -10.98
CA LEU A 73 6.02 -3.80 -10.71
C LEU A 73 5.61 -3.60 -9.25
N VAL A 74 6.24 -2.64 -8.59
CA VAL A 74 5.81 -2.19 -7.26
C VAL A 74 5.18 -0.80 -7.40
N ALA A 75 3.95 -0.65 -6.91
CA ALA A 75 3.25 0.63 -6.85
C ALA A 75 3.15 1.12 -5.41
N VAL A 76 3.24 2.41 -5.18
CA VAL A 76 3.14 2.99 -3.82
C VAL A 76 2.55 4.39 -3.86
N THR A 77 1.73 4.71 -2.88
CA THR A 77 1.22 6.07 -2.70
C THR A 77 2.35 7.03 -2.32
N ARG A 78 2.56 8.06 -3.15
CA ARG A 78 3.55 9.11 -2.93
C ARG A 78 3.02 10.30 -2.14
N GLY A 79 1.72 10.48 -2.10
CA GLY A 79 0.99 11.60 -1.49
C GLY A 79 -0.28 11.93 -2.25
N PRO A 80 -1.09 12.90 -1.73
CA PRO A 80 -0.92 13.54 -0.42
C PRO A 80 -1.17 12.59 0.74
N GLY A 81 -0.66 12.95 1.93
CA GLY A 81 -0.83 12.18 3.16
C GLY A 81 0.08 12.67 4.28
N LEU A 82 0.08 11.96 5.39
CA LEU A 82 0.98 12.23 6.51
C LEU A 82 2.42 11.86 6.12
N VAL A 83 3.34 12.82 6.18
CA VAL A 83 4.70 12.67 5.66
C VAL A 83 5.42 11.45 6.25
N ALA A 84 5.41 11.30 7.57
CA ALA A 84 6.07 10.17 8.23
C ALA A 84 5.42 8.82 7.89
N ALA A 85 4.10 8.78 7.74
CA ALA A 85 3.36 7.59 7.32
C ALA A 85 3.69 7.21 5.86
N LEU A 86 3.67 8.18 4.94
CA LEU A 86 4.06 7.99 3.55
C LEU A 86 5.48 7.44 3.41
N LEU A 87 6.42 7.92 4.23
CA LEU A 87 7.81 7.47 4.21
C LEU A 87 7.95 5.98 4.49
N VAL A 88 7.13 5.41 5.37
CA VAL A 88 7.17 3.97 5.68
C VAL A 88 6.84 3.13 4.45
N GLY A 89 5.69 3.39 3.81
CA GLY A 89 5.28 2.68 2.61
C GLY A 89 6.24 2.90 1.44
N PHE A 90 6.68 4.14 1.25
CA PHE A 90 7.60 4.48 0.17
C PHE A 90 8.98 3.82 0.33
N ALA A 91 9.52 3.79 1.56
CA ALA A 91 10.78 3.11 1.86
C ALA A 91 10.68 1.59 1.62
N CYS A 92 9.62 0.95 2.10
CA CYS A 92 9.36 -0.46 1.86
C CYS A 92 9.26 -0.78 0.36
N ALA A 93 8.43 -0.06 -0.37
CA ALA A 93 8.24 -0.25 -1.80
C ALA A 93 9.52 -0.03 -2.61
N LYS A 94 10.27 1.03 -2.28
CA LYS A 94 11.54 1.36 -2.92
C LYS A 94 12.59 0.28 -2.67
N ALA A 95 12.71 -0.20 -1.43
CA ALA A 95 13.65 -1.26 -1.08
C ALA A 95 13.30 -2.56 -1.80
N THR A 96 12.02 -2.93 -1.84
CA THR A 96 11.53 -4.12 -2.56
C THR A 96 11.81 -4.03 -4.05
N ALA A 97 11.48 -2.90 -4.68
CA ALA A 97 11.73 -2.68 -6.09
C ALA A 97 13.23 -2.72 -6.43
N ALA A 98 14.08 -2.11 -5.58
CA ALA A 98 15.52 -2.13 -5.77
C ALA A 98 16.13 -3.53 -5.61
N ALA A 99 15.70 -4.28 -4.59
CA ALA A 99 16.19 -5.63 -4.33
C ALA A 99 15.85 -6.62 -5.44
N LEU A 100 14.70 -6.45 -6.07
CA LEU A 100 14.20 -7.30 -7.16
C LEU A 100 14.49 -6.73 -8.56
N GLU A 101 15.16 -5.58 -8.64
CA GLU A 101 15.43 -4.87 -9.92
C GLU A 101 14.15 -4.57 -10.70
N LEU A 102 13.09 -4.16 -10.00
CA LEU A 102 11.77 -3.88 -10.57
C LEU A 102 11.53 -2.38 -10.72
N PRO A 103 10.66 -1.96 -11.67
CA PRO A 103 10.19 -0.60 -11.73
C PRO A 103 9.31 -0.26 -10.51
N LEU A 104 9.39 1.01 -10.08
CA LEU A 104 8.57 1.59 -9.02
C LEU A 104 7.61 2.62 -9.61
N ALA A 105 6.32 2.47 -9.36
CA ALA A 105 5.28 3.40 -9.78
C ALA A 105 4.78 4.23 -8.59
N PRO A 106 5.16 5.51 -8.47
CA PRO A 106 4.57 6.41 -7.49
C PRO A 106 3.17 6.85 -7.92
N VAL A 107 2.18 6.65 -7.04
CA VAL A 107 0.77 6.92 -7.31
C VAL A 107 0.27 8.08 -6.44
N ASP A 108 -0.51 8.97 -7.03
CA ASP A 108 -1.20 10.03 -6.29
C ASP A 108 -2.48 9.46 -5.64
N HIS A 109 -2.62 9.67 -4.31
CA HIS A 109 -3.73 9.14 -3.52
C HIS A 109 -5.09 9.64 -4.01
N LEU A 110 -5.21 10.95 -4.27
CA LEU A 110 -6.47 11.55 -4.73
C LEU A 110 -6.82 11.11 -6.14
N HIS A 111 -5.81 10.95 -6.99
CA HIS A 111 -6.00 10.44 -8.35
C HIS A 111 -6.54 9.01 -8.33
N GLY A 112 -6.01 8.17 -7.46
CA GLY A 112 -6.51 6.81 -7.23
C GLY A 112 -7.99 6.81 -6.82
N GLN A 113 -8.36 7.64 -5.85
CA GLN A 113 -9.75 7.78 -5.40
C GLN A 113 -10.68 8.29 -6.49
N LEU A 114 -10.29 9.34 -7.21
CA LEU A 114 -11.09 9.87 -8.34
C LEU A 114 -11.23 8.86 -9.46
N GLY A 115 -10.22 8.05 -9.71
CA GLY A 115 -10.26 6.94 -10.67
C GLY A 115 -11.33 5.91 -10.29
N PHE A 116 -11.40 5.55 -9.01
CA PHE A 116 -12.41 4.64 -8.47
C PHE A 116 -13.83 5.20 -8.64
N TYR A 117 -14.09 6.45 -8.23
CA TYR A 117 -15.41 7.07 -8.33
C TYR A 117 -15.88 7.27 -9.78
N LYS A 118 -14.96 7.47 -10.71
CA LYS A 118 -15.31 7.65 -12.14
C LYS A 118 -15.40 6.33 -12.92
N GLY A 119 -15.27 5.19 -12.24
CA GLY A 119 -15.30 3.88 -12.89
C GLY A 119 -14.14 3.66 -13.88
N ARG A 120 -13.11 4.51 -13.84
CA ARG A 120 -11.92 4.38 -14.70
C ARG A 120 -10.93 3.35 -14.21
N ILE A 121 -10.94 3.09 -12.91
CA ILE A 121 -10.33 1.91 -12.33
C ILE A 121 -11.48 0.95 -12.14
N GLN A 122 -11.79 0.19 -13.15
CA GLN A 122 -12.63 -0.97 -12.96
C GLN A 122 -11.80 -1.97 -12.17
N ILE A 123 -12.05 -2.01 -10.87
CA ILE A 123 -11.69 -3.14 -10.03
C ILE A 123 -12.57 -4.29 -10.53
N ARG A 124 -12.10 -4.96 -11.55
CA ARG A 124 -12.70 -6.19 -12.03
C ARG A 124 -12.02 -7.36 -11.38
#